data_aa022b52d8275bee25b72760a4c9b69d
#
_entry.id   aa022b52d8275bee25b72760a4c9b69d
#
_cell.length_a   1.000
_cell.length_b   1.000
_cell.length_c   1.000
_cell.angle_alpha   90.00
_cell.angle_beta   90.00
_cell.angle_gamma   90.00
#
_symmetry.space_group_name_H-M   'P 1'
#
loop_
_entity.id
_entity.type
_entity.pdbx_description
1 polymer ?
#
loop_
_entity_poly.entity_id
_entity_poly.type
_entity_poly.pdbx_seq_one_letter_code
_entity_poly.pdbx_strand_id
1 'polypeptide(L)'
;MEMISQKNKLFFLFHIFAIGLTDSLFFIGIGKLLIDKLNLLIGASLLFALNEFSKILFQFIFSTIDKKISIKKSIIISELLQSIFLIFIVIFKFYSLTALIVILIILNFLESFFIISEFNLILKISQKEDRKKYNSYISTTNQISGVLGFVIGGYIIFNSQYNLVFIISSILFFISAIFISLIKIEDIKLSIDTSWKKLVKRDNYYILIFTFLIATNTVILSANSILGFKLALNTRQIILYQIANAIGSSLATLIIKYKSSLINKNENNSIIFGLVAQGILFYLFNFVNEDKRSLLFISISMISFINLSIYNTKLQDYAETRFGSKIYSLRQLSKSLFNFFGISALTYFTIQLKIDYQNILAIFCFLTVIANILLIKNNITTYIVESNK
;
A
#
# COMPACT_ATOMS: atom_id res chain seq x y z
N MET A 1 -12.05 28.01 -15.25
CA MET A 1 -11.31 26.96 -14.51
C MET A 1 -9.90 27.49 -14.32
N GLU A 2 -9.57 27.96 -13.13
CA GLU A 2 -8.23 28.46 -12.82
C GLU A 2 -7.20 27.36 -13.09
N MET A 3 -6.18 27.70 -13.89
CA MET A 3 -5.01 26.83 -14.08
C MET A 3 -4.42 26.54 -12.70
N ILE A 4 -4.58 25.31 -12.22
CA ILE A 4 -4.05 24.88 -10.94
C ILE A 4 -2.54 25.09 -11.01
N SER A 5 -2.05 26.03 -10.21
CA SER A 5 -0.66 26.49 -10.22
C SER A 5 0.31 25.31 -10.15
N GLN A 6 1.35 25.32 -10.99
CA GLN A 6 2.45 24.34 -10.91
C GLN A 6 3.02 24.23 -9.49
N LYS A 7 2.91 25.31 -8.70
CA LYS A 7 3.29 25.32 -7.28
C LYS A 7 2.48 24.33 -6.45
N ASN A 8 1.16 24.19 -6.69
CA ASN A 8 0.34 23.21 -5.98
C ASN A 8 0.79 21.77 -6.26
N LYS A 9 1.11 21.47 -7.53
CA LYS A 9 1.64 20.15 -7.93
C LYS A 9 2.98 19.86 -7.24
N LEU A 10 3.86 20.87 -7.15
CA LEU A 10 5.15 20.73 -6.50
C LEU A 10 5.04 20.55 -5.00
N PHE A 11 4.22 21.35 -4.31
CA PHE A 11 3.98 21.20 -2.87
C PHE A 11 3.41 19.82 -2.53
N PHE A 12 2.52 19.31 -3.38
CA PHE A 12 1.98 17.97 -3.21
C PHE A 12 3.05 16.87 -3.40
N LEU A 13 3.97 17.02 -4.36
CA LEU A 13 5.09 16.08 -4.52
C LEU A 13 6.05 16.11 -3.33
N PHE A 14 6.33 17.28 -2.75
CA PHE A 14 7.13 17.38 -1.52
C PHE A 14 6.43 16.73 -0.32
N HIS A 15 5.11 16.92 -0.20
CA HIS A 15 4.30 16.21 0.78
C HIS A 15 4.40 14.69 0.61
N ILE A 16 4.18 14.15 -0.61
CA ILE A 16 4.33 12.71 -0.90
C ILE A 16 5.73 12.21 -0.57
N PHE A 17 6.76 12.99 -0.87
CA PHE A 17 8.14 12.64 -0.52
C PHE A 17 8.33 12.54 1.00
N ALA A 18 7.84 13.51 1.76
CA ALA A 18 7.94 13.52 3.22
C ALA A 18 7.19 12.32 3.83
N ILE A 19 5.96 12.05 3.37
CA ILE A 19 5.16 10.90 3.84
C ILE A 19 5.86 9.57 3.50
N GLY A 20 6.25 9.34 2.26
CA GLY A 20 6.91 8.09 1.86
C GLY A 20 8.21 7.83 2.61
N LEU A 21 8.97 8.89 2.93
CA LEU A 21 10.16 8.80 3.77
C LEU A 21 9.77 8.41 5.20
N THR A 22 8.76 9.08 5.77
CA THR A 22 8.27 8.84 7.14
C THR A 22 7.73 7.42 7.30
N ASP A 23 6.90 6.96 6.38
CA ASP A 23 6.28 5.64 6.43
C ASP A 23 7.34 4.53 6.44
N SER A 24 8.36 4.66 5.61
CA SER A 24 9.45 3.68 5.54
C SER A 24 10.35 3.71 6.76
N LEU A 25 10.66 4.90 7.29
CA LEU A 25 11.38 5.07 8.57
C LEU A 25 10.59 4.43 9.72
N PHE A 26 9.32 4.79 9.85
CA PHE A 26 8.45 4.29 10.90
C PHE A 26 8.25 2.78 10.80
N PHE A 27 7.99 2.28 9.58
CA PHE A 27 7.78 0.86 9.32
C PHE A 27 8.96 0.00 9.79
N ILE A 28 10.20 0.40 9.46
CA ILE A 28 11.37 -0.37 9.87
C ILE A 28 11.65 -0.23 11.38
N GLY A 29 11.37 0.96 11.95
CA GLY A 29 11.53 1.23 13.38
C GLY A 29 10.60 0.40 14.25
N ILE A 30 9.30 0.48 13.99
CA ILE A 30 8.28 -0.24 14.75
C ILE A 30 8.31 -1.75 14.45
N GLY A 31 8.59 -2.12 13.19
CA GLY A 31 8.75 -3.52 12.79
C GLY A 31 9.85 -4.21 13.58
N LYS A 32 11.02 -3.58 13.71
CA LYS A 32 12.12 -4.13 14.51
C LYS A 32 11.76 -4.23 15.98
N LEU A 33 11.10 -3.24 16.57
CA LEU A 33 10.64 -3.29 17.97
C LEU A 33 9.65 -4.43 18.22
N LEU A 34 8.73 -4.70 17.29
CA LEU A 34 7.80 -5.82 17.40
C LEU A 34 8.52 -7.17 17.26
N ILE A 35 9.48 -7.26 16.35
CA ILE A 35 10.29 -8.46 16.14
C ILE A 35 11.13 -8.76 17.38
N ASP A 36 11.70 -7.76 18.03
CA ASP A 36 12.50 -7.95 19.24
C ASP A 36 11.66 -8.43 20.45
N LYS A 37 10.36 -8.14 20.45
CA LYS A 37 9.43 -8.57 21.53
C LYS A 37 8.70 -9.88 21.23
N LEU A 38 8.59 -10.22 19.96
CA LEU A 38 7.94 -11.41 19.45
C LEU A 38 8.96 -12.23 18.65
N ASN A 39 8.52 -13.18 17.85
CA ASN A 39 9.40 -13.77 16.83
C ASN A 39 9.28 -13.03 15.50
N LEU A 40 10.26 -13.24 14.59
CA LEU A 40 10.34 -12.58 13.30
C LEU A 40 9.04 -12.66 12.48
N LEU A 41 8.45 -13.85 12.40
CA LEU A 41 7.24 -14.05 11.59
C LEU A 41 6.02 -13.40 12.23
N ILE A 42 5.80 -13.62 13.53
CA ILE A 42 4.65 -13.07 14.25
C ILE A 42 4.74 -11.54 14.32
N GLY A 43 5.91 -10.98 14.64
CA GLY A 43 6.10 -9.54 14.74
C GLY A 43 5.86 -8.83 13.41
N ALA A 44 6.42 -9.34 12.32
CA ALA A 44 6.20 -8.80 10.99
C ALA A 44 4.73 -8.94 10.55
N SER A 45 4.12 -10.10 10.73
CA SER A 45 2.72 -10.33 10.37
C SER A 45 1.77 -9.45 11.16
N LEU A 46 2.03 -9.24 12.46
CA LEU A 46 1.25 -8.35 13.31
C LEU A 46 1.32 -6.90 12.84
N LEU A 47 2.51 -6.42 12.43
CA LEU A 47 2.68 -5.08 11.87
C LEU A 47 1.74 -4.84 10.67
N PHE A 48 1.72 -5.75 9.70
CA PHE A 48 0.86 -5.64 8.53
C PHE A 48 -0.62 -5.84 8.86
N ALA A 49 -0.95 -6.80 9.73
CA ALA A 49 -2.33 -7.07 10.13
C ALA A 49 -2.94 -5.87 10.87
N LEU A 50 -2.21 -5.25 11.80
CA LEU A 50 -2.68 -4.07 12.53
C LEU A 50 -2.86 -2.86 11.63
N ASN A 51 -1.99 -2.67 10.63
CA ASN A 51 -2.15 -1.64 9.62
C ASN A 51 -3.50 -1.80 8.91
N GLU A 52 -3.80 -2.98 8.38
CA GLU A 52 -5.05 -3.21 7.66
C GLU A 52 -6.27 -3.20 8.58
N PHE A 53 -6.16 -3.73 9.80
CA PHE A 53 -7.23 -3.67 10.81
C PHE A 53 -7.63 -2.22 11.14
N SER A 54 -6.66 -1.34 11.31
CA SER A 54 -6.90 0.08 11.56
C SER A 54 -7.65 0.76 10.42
N LYS A 55 -7.31 0.42 9.16
CA LYS A 55 -8.01 0.91 7.96
C LYS A 55 -9.46 0.40 7.90
N ILE A 56 -9.70 -0.83 8.32
CA ILE A 56 -11.06 -1.40 8.44
C ILE A 56 -11.85 -0.63 9.49
N LEU A 57 -11.31 -0.45 10.69
CA LEU A 57 -11.94 0.32 11.77
C LEU A 57 -12.28 1.75 11.32
N PHE A 58 -11.33 2.41 10.65
CA PHE A 58 -11.55 3.73 10.09
C PHE A 58 -12.77 3.77 9.16
N GLN A 59 -12.88 2.83 8.23
CA GLN A 59 -13.98 2.77 7.27
C GLN A 59 -15.34 2.62 7.98
N PHE A 60 -15.42 1.77 9.00
CA PHE A 60 -16.65 1.60 9.79
C PHE A 60 -17.01 2.86 10.58
N ILE A 61 -16.08 3.42 11.33
CA ILE A 61 -16.31 4.60 12.16
C ILE A 61 -16.65 5.81 11.28
N PHE A 62 -15.87 6.02 10.22
CA PHE A 62 -16.05 7.20 9.37
C PHE A 62 -17.30 7.14 8.50
N SER A 63 -17.84 5.96 8.23
CA SER A 63 -19.12 5.81 7.52
C SER A 63 -20.30 6.32 8.34
N THR A 64 -20.17 6.36 9.66
CA THR A 64 -21.22 6.82 10.60
C THR A 64 -21.14 8.32 10.93
N ILE A 65 -19.99 8.95 10.68
CA ILE A 65 -19.79 10.37 10.97
C ILE A 65 -20.33 11.21 9.80
N ASP A 66 -21.14 12.22 10.13
CA ASP A 66 -21.71 13.12 9.13
C ASP A 66 -20.63 14.01 8.49
N LYS A 67 -20.60 14.02 7.17
CA LYS A 67 -19.47 14.16 6.25
C LYS A 67 -19.16 15.62 5.86
N LYS A 68 -18.90 16.46 6.81
CA LYS A 68 -18.62 17.90 6.55
C LYS A 68 -17.14 18.30 6.66
N ILE A 69 -16.21 17.33 6.75
CA ILE A 69 -14.80 17.64 6.94
C ILE A 69 -14.16 17.98 5.60
N SER A 70 -13.45 19.09 5.54
CA SER A 70 -12.63 19.48 4.39
C SER A 70 -11.49 18.49 4.16
N ILE A 71 -11.28 18.08 2.91
CA ILE A 71 -10.21 17.16 2.50
C ILE A 71 -8.85 17.67 2.99
N LYS A 72 -8.55 18.95 2.73
CA LYS A 72 -7.28 19.56 3.11
C LYS A 72 -7.10 19.60 4.63
N LYS A 73 -8.14 19.99 5.38
CA LYS A 73 -8.08 20.05 6.84
C LYS A 73 -7.91 18.66 7.45
N SER A 74 -8.56 17.63 6.89
CA SER A 74 -8.43 16.26 7.42
C SER A 74 -7.00 15.73 7.28
N ILE A 75 -6.31 16.00 6.17
CA ILE A 75 -4.89 15.64 5.99
C ILE A 75 -4.02 16.37 7.04
N ILE A 76 -4.13 17.69 7.11
CA ILE A 76 -3.31 18.50 8.02
C ILE A 76 -3.49 18.06 9.48
N ILE A 77 -4.73 17.89 9.93
CA ILE A 77 -5.02 17.46 11.31
C ILE A 77 -4.47 16.06 11.57
N SER A 78 -4.65 15.14 10.64
CA SER A 78 -4.15 13.78 10.76
C SER A 78 -2.63 13.76 10.91
N GLU A 79 -1.88 14.48 10.08
CA GLU A 79 -0.43 14.53 10.12
C GLU A 79 0.11 15.23 11.38
N LEU A 80 -0.52 16.33 11.80
CA LEU A 80 -0.15 16.98 13.04
C LEU A 80 -0.38 16.06 14.25
N LEU A 81 -1.50 15.34 14.29
CA LEU A 81 -1.75 14.37 15.35
C LEU A 81 -0.74 13.22 15.33
N GLN A 82 -0.39 12.69 14.17
CA GLN A 82 0.66 11.65 14.03
C GLN A 82 2.01 12.18 14.52
N SER A 83 2.39 13.39 14.13
CA SER A 83 3.61 14.05 14.61
C SER A 83 3.66 14.14 16.14
N ILE A 84 2.57 14.63 16.76
CA ILE A 84 2.46 14.74 18.23
C ILE A 84 2.55 13.36 18.88
N PHE A 85 1.83 12.36 18.36
CA PHE A 85 1.82 11.01 18.92
C PHE A 85 3.22 10.38 18.90
N LEU A 86 4.00 10.57 17.84
CA LEU A 86 5.37 10.07 17.76
C LEU A 86 6.29 10.70 18.82
N ILE A 87 6.14 11.98 19.10
CA ILE A 87 6.86 12.65 20.20
C ILE A 87 6.45 12.05 21.55
N PHE A 88 5.16 11.80 21.78
CA PHE A 88 4.68 11.16 23.01
C PHE A 88 5.31 9.78 23.22
N ILE A 89 5.48 8.96 22.16
CA ILE A 89 6.15 7.65 22.26
C ILE A 89 7.56 7.82 22.84
N VAL A 90 8.30 8.81 22.36
CA VAL A 90 9.69 9.06 22.80
C VAL A 90 9.74 9.55 24.23
N ILE A 91 8.92 10.55 24.58
CA ILE A 91 8.90 11.17 25.92
C ILE A 91 8.53 10.13 26.99
N PHE A 92 7.47 9.37 26.77
CA PHE A 92 6.95 8.43 27.77
C PHE A 92 7.51 7.02 27.64
N LYS A 93 8.42 6.78 26.67
CA LYS A 93 9.06 5.48 26.43
C LYS A 93 8.06 4.32 26.30
N PHE A 94 6.99 4.53 25.55
CA PHE A 94 5.92 3.54 25.34
C PHE A 94 6.36 2.36 24.46
N TYR A 95 7.32 1.57 24.95
CA TYR A 95 7.88 0.43 24.22
C TYR A 95 7.35 -0.93 24.70
N SER A 96 6.32 -0.99 25.57
CA SER A 96 5.64 -2.24 25.87
C SER A 96 4.89 -2.77 24.64
N LEU A 97 4.72 -4.08 24.53
CA LEU A 97 4.02 -4.68 23.39
C LEU A 97 2.59 -4.13 23.25
N THR A 98 1.86 -4.01 24.35
CA THR A 98 0.50 -3.46 24.35
C THR A 98 0.49 -2.00 23.87
N ALA A 99 1.43 -1.18 24.34
CA ALA A 99 1.53 0.22 23.91
C ALA A 99 1.84 0.31 22.42
N LEU A 100 2.76 -0.50 21.90
CA LEU A 100 3.10 -0.53 20.47
C LEU A 100 1.90 -0.93 19.61
N ILE A 101 1.09 -1.91 20.03
CA ILE A 101 -0.14 -2.31 19.33
C ILE A 101 -1.15 -1.15 19.29
N VAL A 102 -1.41 -0.50 20.43
CA VAL A 102 -2.34 0.63 20.49
C VAL A 102 -1.87 1.81 19.65
N ILE A 103 -0.57 2.12 19.70
CA ILE A 103 0.06 3.17 18.91
C ILE A 103 -0.09 2.89 17.42
N LEU A 104 0.20 1.66 16.97
CA LEU A 104 0.03 1.26 15.58
C LEU A 104 -1.41 1.43 15.12
N ILE A 105 -2.39 1.01 15.91
CA ILE A 105 -3.80 1.17 15.58
C ILE A 105 -4.15 2.66 15.41
N ILE A 106 -3.73 3.51 16.33
CA ILE A 106 -4.03 4.95 16.28
C ILE A 106 -3.36 5.60 15.08
N LEU A 107 -2.07 5.38 14.85
CA LEU A 107 -1.33 6.01 13.76
C LEU A 107 -1.86 5.57 12.39
N ASN A 108 -2.11 4.28 12.19
CA ASN A 108 -2.68 3.79 10.93
C ASN A 108 -4.15 4.22 10.74
N PHE A 109 -4.90 4.42 11.83
CA PHE A 109 -6.23 5.00 11.75
C PHE A 109 -6.16 6.45 11.25
N LEU A 110 -5.23 7.24 11.77
CA LEU A 110 -5.00 8.62 11.32
C LEU A 110 -4.49 8.66 9.86
N GLU A 111 -3.59 7.76 9.46
CA GLU A 111 -3.13 7.62 8.07
C GLU A 111 -4.29 7.38 7.09
N SER A 112 -5.33 6.70 7.54
CA SER A 112 -6.50 6.41 6.70
C SER A 112 -7.24 7.68 6.24
N PHE A 113 -7.20 8.77 7.00
CA PHE A 113 -7.69 10.08 6.56
C PHE A 113 -6.90 10.59 5.37
N PHE A 114 -5.59 10.45 5.43
CA PHE A 114 -4.71 10.84 4.33
C PHE A 114 -5.02 10.05 3.06
N ILE A 115 -5.05 8.72 3.13
CA ILE A 115 -5.24 7.83 1.97
C ILE A 115 -6.52 8.16 1.20
N ILE A 116 -7.63 8.42 1.90
CA ILE A 116 -8.91 8.77 1.25
C ILE A 116 -8.88 10.19 0.68
N SER A 117 -8.26 11.10 1.41
CA SER A 117 -8.19 12.50 1.03
C SER A 117 -7.23 12.73 -0.14
N GLU A 118 -6.12 11.99 -0.19
CA GLU A 118 -5.12 12.04 -1.24
C GLU A 118 -5.73 11.81 -2.63
N PHE A 119 -6.53 10.75 -2.78
CA PHE A 119 -7.16 10.45 -4.05
C PHE A 119 -8.03 11.61 -4.55
N ASN A 120 -8.85 12.18 -3.67
CA ASN A 120 -9.70 13.32 -4.01
C ASN A 120 -8.87 14.59 -4.31
N LEU A 121 -7.75 14.76 -3.61
CA LEU A 121 -6.84 15.88 -3.83
C LEU A 121 -6.15 15.77 -5.20
N ILE A 122 -5.68 14.59 -5.59
CA ILE A 122 -5.08 14.33 -6.89
C ILE A 122 -6.05 14.67 -8.03
N LEU A 123 -7.33 14.27 -7.91
CA LEU A 123 -8.36 14.57 -8.90
C LEU A 123 -8.55 16.08 -9.10
N LYS A 124 -8.26 16.91 -8.10
CA LYS A 124 -8.39 18.37 -8.15
C LYS A 124 -7.11 19.09 -8.57
N ILE A 125 -5.96 18.55 -8.22
CA ILE A 125 -4.66 19.13 -8.58
C ILE A 125 -4.26 18.78 -10.03
N SER A 126 -4.74 17.65 -10.57
CA SER A 126 -4.40 17.20 -11.93
C SER A 126 -5.55 17.38 -12.91
N GLN A 127 -5.26 17.90 -14.10
CA GLN A 127 -6.18 17.87 -15.24
C GLN A 127 -6.27 16.44 -15.79
N LYS A 128 -7.40 16.11 -16.46
CA LYS A 128 -7.66 14.74 -16.94
C LYS A 128 -6.54 14.27 -17.89
N GLU A 129 -6.08 15.14 -18.76
CA GLU A 129 -5.03 14.88 -19.77
C GLU A 129 -3.66 14.62 -19.13
N ASP A 130 -3.34 15.34 -18.06
CA ASP A 130 -2.06 15.25 -17.34
C ASP A 130 -2.05 14.20 -16.22
N ARG A 131 -3.21 13.66 -15.85
CA ARG A 131 -3.36 12.82 -14.65
C ARG A 131 -2.46 11.60 -14.65
N LYS A 132 -2.36 10.90 -15.81
CA LYS A 132 -1.50 9.72 -15.95
C LYS A 132 -0.03 10.06 -15.68
N LYS A 133 0.43 11.19 -16.25
CA LYS A 133 1.79 11.69 -16.05
C LYS A 133 2.04 12.09 -14.59
N TYR A 134 1.07 12.78 -13.99
CA TYR A 134 1.18 13.21 -12.60
C TYR A 134 1.15 12.04 -11.61
N ASN A 135 0.28 11.05 -11.81
CA ASN A 135 0.28 9.81 -11.04
C ASN A 135 1.63 9.08 -11.13
N SER A 136 2.28 9.09 -12.30
CA SER A 136 3.63 8.54 -12.45
C SER A 136 4.66 9.30 -11.60
N TYR A 137 4.58 10.64 -11.53
CA TYR A 137 5.47 11.42 -10.66
C TYR A 137 5.23 11.12 -9.18
N ILE A 138 3.96 11.06 -8.75
CA ILE A 138 3.60 10.70 -7.38
C ILE A 138 4.17 9.31 -7.03
N SER A 139 3.93 8.33 -7.89
CA SER A 139 4.43 6.96 -7.67
C SER A 139 5.96 6.92 -7.60
N THR A 140 6.65 7.60 -8.52
CA THR A 140 8.13 7.66 -8.52
C THR A 140 8.65 8.35 -7.26
N THR A 141 8.04 9.47 -6.86
CA THR A 141 8.42 10.20 -5.64
C THR A 141 8.26 9.32 -4.42
N ASN A 142 7.12 8.62 -4.29
CA ASN A 142 6.86 7.73 -3.17
C ASN A 142 7.86 6.56 -3.11
N GLN A 143 8.23 5.98 -4.27
CA GLN A 143 9.21 4.90 -4.31
C GLN A 143 10.62 5.36 -3.91
N ILE A 144 11.07 6.52 -4.42
CA ILE A 144 12.38 7.09 -4.08
C ILE A 144 12.45 7.41 -2.58
N SER A 145 11.42 8.08 -2.06
CA SER A 145 11.36 8.40 -0.63
C SER A 145 11.31 7.14 0.24
N GLY A 146 10.60 6.10 -0.21
CA GLY A 146 10.56 4.80 0.45
C GLY A 146 11.94 4.14 0.56
N VAL A 147 12.69 4.08 -0.55
CA VAL A 147 14.07 3.55 -0.54
C VAL A 147 14.95 4.34 0.42
N LEU A 148 14.91 5.68 0.34
CA LEU A 148 15.69 6.55 1.23
C LEU A 148 15.29 6.34 2.71
N GLY A 149 14.00 6.21 3.00
CA GLY A 149 13.49 5.94 4.35
C GLY A 149 14.01 4.62 4.91
N PHE A 150 14.01 3.55 4.11
CA PHE A 150 14.59 2.27 4.53
C PHE A 150 16.10 2.35 4.75
N VAL A 151 16.86 3.07 3.91
CA VAL A 151 18.31 3.25 4.09
C VAL A 151 18.61 4.03 5.37
N ILE A 152 17.97 5.18 5.56
CA ILE A 152 18.18 6.05 6.71
C ILE A 152 17.71 5.36 8.00
N GLY A 153 16.48 4.84 7.98
CA GLY A 153 15.90 4.14 9.13
C GLY A 153 16.71 2.91 9.52
N GLY A 154 17.15 2.14 8.53
CA GLY A 154 18.00 0.99 8.74
C GLY A 154 19.34 1.34 9.40
N TYR A 155 19.99 2.42 8.94
CA TYR A 155 21.23 2.91 9.54
C TYR A 155 21.04 3.34 11.01
N ILE A 156 19.96 4.07 11.30
CA ILE A 156 19.62 4.53 12.65
C ILE A 156 19.36 3.34 13.57
N ILE A 157 18.60 2.35 13.11
CA ILE A 157 18.25 1.15 13.90
C ILE A 157 19.46 0.25 14.12
N PHE A 158 20.33 0.13 13.13
CA PHE A 158 21.59 -0.60 13.29
C PHE A 158 22.41 -0.08 14.47
N ASN A 159 22.34 1.23 14.73
CA ASN A 159 22.97 1.88 15.89
C ASN A 159 22.07 1.88 17.15
N SER A 160 20.98 1.10 17.16
CA SER A 160 20.02 0.99 18.29
C SER A 160 19.37 2.30 18.73
N GLN A 161 19.24 3.27 17.81
CA GLN A 161 18.72 4.62 18.10
C GLN A 161 17.23 4.74 17.73
N TYR A 162 16.36 3.90 18.29
CA TYR A 162 14.91 3.89 17.97
C TYR A 162 14.25 5.25 18.19
N ASN A 163 14.61 5.99 19.26
CA ASN A 163 14.05 7.31 19.53
C ASN A 163 14.27 8.27 18.37
N LEU A 164 15.42 8.21 17.72
CA LEU A 164 15.75 9.09 16.62
C LEU A 164 14.86 8.82 15.40
N VAL A 165 14.49 7.57 15.15
CA VAL A 165 13.52 7.22 14.10
C VAL A 165 12.18 7.92 14.33
N PHE A 166 11.65 7.84 15.54
CA PHE A 166 10.35 8.46 15.87
C PHE A 166 10.43 9.99 15.86
N ILE A 167 11.53 10.59 16.30
CA ILE A 167 11.73 12.04 16.26
C ILE A 167 11.78 12.52 14.79
N ILE A 168 12.58 11.88 13.95
CA ILE A 168 12.67 12.25 12.52
C ILE A 168 11.32 12.07 11.83
N SER A 169 10.64 10.95 12.08
CA SER A 169 9.30 10.71 11.53
C SER A 169 8.29 11.79 11.97
N SER A 170 8.34 12.20 13.23
CA SER A 170 7.51 13.29 13.75
C SER A 170 7.77 14.63 13.02
N ILE A 171 9.04 15.00 12.85
CA ILE A 171 9.42 16.22 12.12
C ILE A 171 8.95 16.16 10.67
N LEU A 172 9.08 15.02 10.02
CA LEU A 172 8.66 14.84 8.62
C LEU A 172 7.13 14.92 8.47
N PHE A 173 6.34 14.37 9.39
CA PHE A 173 4.89 14.57 9.41
C PHE A 173 4.51 16.04 9.58
N PHE A 174 5.20 16.75 10.47
CA PHE A 174 4.98 18.19 10.65
C PHE A 174 5.30 18.98 9.37
N ILE A 175 6.43 18.70 8.72
CA ILE A 175 6.83 19.31 7.45
C ILE A 175 5.81 18.99 6.36
N SER A 176 5.33 17.75 6.30
CA SER A 176 4.31 17.32 5.36
C SER A 176 3.00 18.12 5.52
N ALA A 177 2.53 18.30 6.75
CA ALA A 177 1.36 19.14 7.05
C ALA A 177 1.54 20.59 6.57
N ILE A 178 2.75 21.15 6.68
CA ILE A 178 3.07 22.49 6.14
C ILE A 178 2.91 22.50 4.62
N PHE A 179 3.46 21.52 3.89
CA PHE A 179 3.33 21.48 2.43
C PHE A 179 1.88 21.40 1.97
N ILE A 180 1.04 20.58 2.64
CA ILE A 180 -0.40 20.53 2.35
C ILE A 180 -1.07 21.87 2.66
N SER A 181 -0.68 22.55 3.74
CA SER A 181 -1.25 23.85 4.09
C SER A 181 -1.02 24.92 3.03
N LEU A 182 0.10 24.86 2.30
CA LEU A 182 0.48 25.78 1.23
C LEU A 182 -0.29 25.54 -0.09
N ILE A 183 -0.93 24.39 -0.27
CA ILE A 183 -1.73 24.09 -1.46
C ILE A 183 -2.99 24.95 -1.45
N LYS A 184 -3.17 25.73 -2.51
CA LYS A 184 -4.35 26.57 -2.71
C LYS A 184 -5.39 25.83 -3.53
N ILE A 185 -6.40 25.28 -2.88
CA ILE A 185 -7.57 24.63 -3.48
C ILE A 185 -8.84 25.09 -2.77
N GLU A 186 -9.97 25.10 -3.49
CA GLU A 186 -11.27 25.28 -2.87
C GLU A 186 -11.57 24.13 -1.90
N ASP A 187 -12.20 24.47 -0.77
CA ASP A 187 -12.55 23.49 0.25
C ASP A 187 -13.60 22.50 -0.28
N ILE A 188 -13.15 21.24 -0.45
CA ILE A 188 -14.01 20.15 -0.88
C ILE A 188 -14.30 19.26 0.32
N LYS A 189 -15.58 18.98 0.51
CA LYS A 189 -16.02 18.08 1.57
C LYS A 189 -15.82 16.63 1.15
N LEU A 190 -15.25 15.81 2.04
CA LEU A 190 -15.19 14.37 1.88
C LEU A 190 -16.60 13.81 1.83
N SER A 191 -16.94 13.05 0.79
CA SER A 191 -18.16 12.25 0.73
C SER A 191 -17.76 10.77 0.70
N ILE A 192 -17.91 10.09 1.82
CA ILE A 192 -17.75 8.64 1.90
C ILE A 192 -19.15 8.04 1.91
N ASP A 193 -19.55 7.40 0.84
CA ASP A 193 -20.82 6.65 0.79
C ASP A 193 -20.50 5.15 0.85
N THR A 194 -20.70 4.56 2.01
CA THR A 194 -20.46 3.14 2.28
C THR A 194 -21.74 2.32 2.19
N SER A 195 -22.78 2.79 1.50
CA SER A 195 -24.03 2.02 1.39
C SER A 195 -23.80 0.75 0.56
N TRP A 196 -23.37 -0.30 1.23
CA TRP A 196 -23.14 -1.65 0.71
C TRP A 196 -24.35 -2.22 -0.06
N LYS A 197 -25.58 -1.87 0.36
CA LYS A 197 -26.81 -2.34 -0.26
C LYS A 197 -26.95 -1.93 -1.73
N LYS A 198 -26.34 -0.81 -2.15
CA LYS A 198 -26.34 -0.36 -3.54
C LYS A 198 -25.28 -1.06 -4.38
N LEU A 199 -24.20 -1.56 -3.75
CA LEU A 199 -23.06 -2.17 -4.42
C LEU A 199 -23.23 -3.66 -4.72
N VAL A 200 -24.10 -4.35 -3.99
CA VAL A 200 -24.41 -5.79 -4.18
C VAL A 200 -25.40 -6.02 -5.34
N LYS A 201 -25.86 -4.98 -6.04
CA LYS A 201 -26.65 -5.15 -7.26
C LYS A 201 -25.80 -5.81 -8.36
N ARG A 202 -26.46 -6.63 -9.21
CA ARG A 202 -25.84 -7.41 -10.30
C ARG A 202 -24.85 -6.62 -11.17
N ASP A 203 -25.11 -5.33 -11.40
CA ASP A 203 -24.26 -4.45 -12.21
C ASP A 203 -22.91 -4.09 -11.55
N ASN A 204 -22.75 -4.37 -10.24
CA ASN A 204 -21.56 -4.04 -9.47
C ASN A 204 -20.69 -5.26 -9.17
N TYR A 205 -21.08 -6.45 -9.64
CA TYR A 205 -20.35 -7.69 -9.41
C TYR A 205 -18.89 -7.61 -9.93
N TYR A 206 -18.68 -6.93 -11.05
CA TYR A 206 -17.35 -6.71 -11.63
C TYR A 206 -16.44 -5.88 -10.73
N ILE A 207 -17.00 -4.88 -10.06
CA ILE A 207 -16.22 -4.07 -9.09
C ILE A 207 -15.71 -4.96 -7.97
N LEU A 208 -16.55 -5.85 -7.46
CA LEU A 208 -16.16 -6.79 -6.40
C LEU A 208 -15.05 -7.72 -6.88
N ILE A 209 -15.12 -8.22 -8.11
CA ILE A 209 -14.09 -9.08 -8.69
C ILE A 209 -12.76 -8.33 -8.82
N PHE A 210 -12.75 -7.15 -9.43
CA PHE A 210 -11.52 -6.37 -9.57
C PHE A 210 -10.94 -5.95 -8.21
N THR A 211 -11.77 -5.58 -7.26
CA THR A 211 -11.32 -5.30 -5.89
C THR A 211 -10.73 -6.53 -5.21
N PHE A 212 -11.30 -7.71 -5.43
CA PHE A 212 -10.75 -8.97 -4.95
C PHE A 212 -9.36 -9.26 -5.57
N LEU A 213 -9.21 -9.10 -6.90
CA LEU A 213 -7.93 -9.31 -7.58
C LEU A 213 -6.85 -8.30 -7.15
N ILE A 214 -7.23 -7.05 -6.91
CA ILE A 214 -6.33 -6.04 -6.33
C ILE A 214 -5.90 -6.46 -4.92
N ALA A 215 -6.85 -6.93 -4.11
CA ALA A 215 -6.59 -7.35 -2.76
C ALA A 215 -5.65 -8.56 -2.70
N THR A 216 -5.84 -9.58 -3.55
CA THR A 216 -4.93 -10.74 -3.61
C THR A 216 -3.50 -10.34 -3.99
N ASN A 217 -3.32 -9.42 -4.95
CA ASN A 217 -1.99 -8.90 -5.27
C ASN A 217 -1.38 -8.08 -4.12
N THR A 218 -2.21 -7.36 -3.36
CA THR A 218 -1.71 -6.63 -2.18
C THR A 218 -1.26 -7.60 -1.09
N VAL A 219 -1.98 -8.73 -0.89
CA VAL A 219 -1.53 -9.81 0.02
C VAL A 219 -0.17 -10.34 -0.41
N ILE A 220 0.05 -10.59 -1.72
CA ILE A 220 1.35 -11.05 -2.23
C ILE A 220 2.46 -10.04 -1.92
N LEU A 221 2.23 -8.75 -2.13
CA LEU A 221 3.19 -7.69 -1.82
C LEU A 221 3.53 -7.63 -0.33
N SER A 222 2.52 -7.62 0.53
CA SER A 222 2.71 -7.60 1.99
C SER A 222 3.41 -8.85 2.48
N ALA A 223 3.02 -10.02 1.96
CA ALA A 223 3.61 -11.29 2.29
C ALA A 223 5.08 -11.39 1.82
N ASN A 224 5.43 -10.79 0.67
CA ASN A 224 6.82 -10.69 0.23
C ASN A 224 7.67 -9.88 1.22
N SER A 225 7.14 -8.77 1.75
CA SER A 225 7.81 -7.99 2.79
C SER A 225 7.97 -8.78 4.10
N ILE A 226 6.92 -9.53 4.52
CA ILE A 226 6.98 -10.42 5.70
C ILE A 226 8.02 -11.52 5.50
N LEU A 227 8.11 -12.10 4.31
CA LEU A 227 9.11 -13.10 3.96
C LEU A 227 10.53 -12.52 4.11
N GLY A 228 10.73 -11.25 3.73
CA GLY A 228 11.99 -10.55 3.93
C GLY A 228 12.40 -10.48 5.41
N PHE A 229 11.46 -10.22 6.31
CA PHE A 229 11.72 -10.30 7.75
C PHE A 229 12.02 -11.74 8.20
N LYS A 230 11.22 -12.71 7.74
CA LYS A 230 11.38 -14.12 8.14
C LYS A 230 12.71 -14.72 7.71
N LEU A 231 13.18 -14.42 6.50
CA LEU A 231 14.40 -15.00 5.95
C LEU A 231 15.68 -14.27 6.38
N ALA A 232 15.56 -13.11 7.03
CA ALA A 232 16.71 -12.36 7.49
C ALA A 232 17.31 -12.98 8.76
N LEU A 233 18.62 -13.19 8.76
CA LEU A 233 19.37 -13.68 9.91
C LEU A 233 19.76 -12.54 10.88
N ASN A 234 19.80 -11.31 10.37
CA ASN A 234 20.20 -10.15 11.13
C ASN A 234 19.53 -8.86 10.59
N THR A 235 19.64 -7.78 11.35
CA THR A 235 19.05 -6.48 11.01
C THR A 235 19.50 -5.96 9.64
N ARG A 236 20.77 -6.18 9.25
CA ARG A 236 21.31 -5.76 7.96
C ARG A 236 20.57 -6.45 6.80
N GLN A 237 20.29 -7.73 6.92
CA GLN A 237 19.53 -8.45 5.90
C GLN A 237 18.06 -8.01 5.83
N ILE A 238 17.41 -7.70 6.95
CA ILE A 238 16.07 -7.11 6.97
C ILE A 238 16.07 -5.85 6.10
N ILE A 239 16.99 -4.93 6.37
CA ILE A 239 17.11 -3.67 5.64
C ILE A 239 17.34 -3.93 4.14
N LEU A 240 18.27 -4.81 3.80
CA LEU A 240 18.59 -5.16 2.41
C LEU A 240 17.36 -5.70 1.66
N TYR A 241 16.58 -6.58 2.27
CA TYR A 241 15.41 -7.16 1.63
C TYR A 241 14.28 -6.14 1.46
N GLN A 242 14.10 -5.22 2.42
CA GLN A 242 13.12 -4.13 2.28
C GLN A 242 13.55 -3.11 1.20
N ILE A 243 14.84 -2.79 1.12
CA ILE A 243 15.39 -1.97 0.02
C ILE A 243 15.20 -2.68 -1.32
N ALA A 244 15.45 -3.98 -1.40
CA ALA A 244 15.23 -4.77 -2.61
C ALA A 244 13.77 -4.72 -3.07
N ASN A 245 12.82 -4.84 -2.15
CA ASN A 245 11.38 -4.67 -2.42
C ASN A 245 11.07 -3.27 -2.98
N ALA A 246 11.62 -2.22 -2.39
CA ALA A 246 11.42 -0.85 -2.83
C ALA A 246 12.06 -0.58 -4.20
N ILE A 247 13.25 -1.13 -4.48
CA ILE A 247 13.88 -1.07 -5.81
C ILE A 247 13.02 -1.78 -6.85
N GLY A 248 12.49 -2.97 -6.54
CA GLY A 248 11.63 -3.72 -7.47
C GLY A 248 10.38 -2.92 -7.87
N SER A 249 9.69 -2.31 -6.91
CA SER A 249 8.53 -1.46 -7.18
C SER A 249 8.89 -0.19 -7.95
N SER A 250 10.07 0.39 -7.70
CA SER A 250 10.59 1.54 -8.47
C SER A 250 10.85 1.17 -9.94
N LEU A 251 11.48 0.02 -10.18
CA LEU A 251 11.71 -0.50 -11.54
C LEU A 251 10.39 -0.76 -12.27
N ALA A 252 9.39 -1.32 -11.58
CA ALA A 252 8.05 -1.49 -12.14
C ALA A 252 7.45 -0.18 -12.64
N THR A 253 7.56 0.89 -11.85
CA THR A 253 7.07 2.22 -12.23
C THR A 253 7.74 2.74 -13.49
N LEU A 254 9.06 2.54 -13.64
CA LEU A 254 9.81 2.90 -14.84
C LEU A 254 9.34 2.08 -16.05
N ILE A 255 9.17 0.76 -15.90
CA ILE A 255 8.68 -0.11 -16.97
C ILE A 255 7.29 0.31 -17.44
N ILE A 256 6.37 0.59 -16.52
CA ILE A 256 5.02 1.07 -16.83
C ILE A 256 5.08 2.39 -17.59
N LYS A 257 5.95 3.31 -17.18
CA LYS A 257 6.13 4.62 -17.84
C LYS A 257 6.60 4.50 -19.28
N TYR A 258 7.61 3.65 -19.53
CA TYR A 258 8.26 3.58 -20.86
C TYR A 258 7.68 2.52 -21.78
N LYS A 259 7.04 1.47 -21.24
CA LYS A 259 6.51 0.33 -22.02
C LYS A 259 5.01 0.08 -21.81
N SER A 260 4.25 1.10 -21.47
CA SER A 260 2.78 0.98 -21.24
C SER A 260 2.05 0.40 -22.45
N SER A 261 2.47 0.69 -23.69
CA SER A 261 1.85 0.16 -24.90
C SER A 261 1.94 -1.37 -25.03
N LEU A 262 3.06 -1.97 -24.60
CA LEU A 262 3.26 -3.42 -24.62
C LEU A 262 2.40 -4.13 -23.56
N ILE A 263 2.26 -3.50 -22.39
CA ILE A 263 1.46 -4.00 -21.27
C ILE A 263 -0.03 -3.93 -21.64
N ASN A 264 -0.48 -2.81 -22.21
CA ASN A 264 -1.89 -2.59 -22.56
C ASN A 264 -2.38 -3.52 -23.69
N LYS A 265 -1.49 -4.00 -24.58
CA LYS A 265 -1.88 -4.86 -25.69
C LYS A 265 -2.34 -6.27 -25.26
N ASN A 266 -1.82 -6.78 -24.14
CA ASN A 266 -2.09 -8.15 -23.65
C ASN A 266 -2.21 -8.20 -22.11
N GLU A 267 -2.97 -7.31 -21.52
CA GLU A 267 -3.04 -7.12 -20.05
C GLU A 267 -3.37 -8.39 -19.27
N ASN A 268 -4.37 -9.17 -19.73
CA ASN A 268 -4.78 -10.39 -19.04
C ASN A 268 -3.68 -11.46 -19.05
N ASN A 269 -3.02 -11.64 -20.18
CA ASN A 269 -1.90 -12.58 -20.29
C ASN A 269 -0.69 -12.12 -19.45
N SER A 270 -0.45 -10.81 -19.41
CA SER A 270 0.62 -10.21 -18.58
C SER A 270 0.41 -10.49 -17.11
N ILE A 271 -0.83 -10.38 -16.63
CA ILE A 271 -1.19 -10.67 -15.23
C ILE A 271 -0.99 -12.16 -14.91
N ILE A 272 -1.54 -13.05 -15.74
CA ILE A 272 -1.43 -14.50 -15.53
C ILE A 272 0.04 -14.90 -15.53
N PHE A 273 0.80 -14.46 -16.54
CA PHE A 273 2.24 -14.75 -16.62
C PHE A 273 2.99 -14.19 -15.40
N GLY A 274 2.66 -12.98 -14.98
CA GLY A 274 3.24 -12.38 -13.78
C GLY A 274 2.99 -13.20 -12.52
N LEU A 275 1.76 -13.66 -12.29
CA LEU A 275 1.41 -14.49 -11.13
C LEU A 275 2.11 -15.86 -11.16
N VAL A 276 2.19 -16.50 -12.33
CA VAL A 276 2.95 -17.76 -12.50
C VAL A 276 4.42 -17.54 -12.18
N ALA A 277 5.02 -16.49 -12.74
CA ALA A 277 6.41 -16.13 -12.47
C ALA A 277 6.66 -15.86 -10.98
N GLN A 278 5.76 -15.16 -10.29
CA GLN A 278 5.86 -14.96 -8.84
C GLN A 278 5.80 -16.26 -8.05
N GLY A 279 4.89 -17.17 -8.41
CA GLY A 279 4.82 -18.50 -7.77
C GLY A 279 6.14 -19.27 -7.92
N ILE A 280 6.73 -19.26 -9.10
CA ILE A 280 8.05 -19.88 -9.37
C ILE A 280 9.14 -19.18 -8.54
N LEU A 281 9.17 -17.85 -8.53
CA LEU A 281 10.17 -17.08 -7.78
C LEU A 281 10.08 -17.33 -6.26
N PHE A 282 8.88 -17.44 -5.68
CA PHE A 282 8.74 -17.82 -4.28
C PHE A 282 9.26 -19.23 -4.00
N TYR A 283 9.01 -20.16 -4.90
CA TYR A 283 9.54 -21.52 -4.76
C TYR A 283 11.08 -21.55 -4.85
N LEU A 284 11.68 -20.70 -5.67
CA LEU A 284 13.14 -20.60 -5.85
C LEU A 284 13.87 -20.13 -4.57
N PHE A 285 13.21 -19.49 -3.60
CA PHE A 285 13.85 -19.14 -2.32
C PHE A 285 14.42 -20.35 -1.58
N ASN A 286 13.90 -21.57 -1.84
CA ASN A 286 14.41 -22.80 -1.24
C ASN A 286 15.80 -23.21 -1.75
N PHE A 287 16.19 -22.72 -2.92
CA PHE A 287 17.41 -23.16 -3.63
C PHE A 287 18.46 -22.04 -3.76
N VAL A 288 18.07 -20.82 -3.49
CA VAL A 288 18.93 -19.64 -3.71
C VAL A 288 19.67 -19.26 -2.42
N ASN A 289 20.99 -19.13 -2.55
CA ASN A 289 21.84 -18.66 -1.45
C ASN A 289 21.44 -17.26 -0.98
N GLU A 290 21.72 -16.96 0.29
CA GLU A 290 21.33 -15.71 0.96
C GLU A 290 21.72 -14.44 0.19
N ASP A 291 22.92 -14.41 -0.36
CA ASP A 291 23.46 -13.25 -1.11
C ASP A 291 22.62 -12.92 -2.36
N LYS A 292 21.98 -13.91 -2.96
CA LYS A 292 21.17 -13.75 -4.18
C LYS A 292 19.68 -13.57 -3.91
N ARG A 293 19.21 -13.74 -2.68
CA ARG A 293 17.78 -13.58 -2.31
C ARG A 293 17.27 -12.18 -2.61
N SER A 294 18.10 -11.15 -2.51
CA SER A 294 17.74 -9.78 -2.86
C SER A 294 17.23 -9.65 -4.29
N LEU A 295 17.78 -10.42 -5.25
CA LEU A 295 17.32 -10.43 -6.64
C LEU A 295 15.90 -11.00 -6.77
N LEU A 296 15.56 -12.02 -5.98
CA LEU A 296 14.21 -12.57 -5.95
C LEU A 296 13.21 -11.54 -5.39
N PHE A 297 13.57 -10.84 -4.30
CA PHE A 297 12.73 -9.76 -3.74
C PHE A 297 12.49 -8.64 -4.75
N ILE A 298 13.51 -8.18 -5.46
CA ILE A 298 13.40 -7.19 -6.54
C ILE A 298 12.42 -7.69 -7.60
N SER A 299 12.61 -8.91 -8.10
CA SER A 299 11.82 -9.47 -9.19
C SER A 299 10.35 -9.65 -8.80
N ILE A 300 10.06 -10.20 -7.63
CA ILE A 300 8.70 -10.42 -7.13
C ILE A 300 7.99 -9.08 -6.94
N SER A 301 8.63 -8.11 -6.29
CA SER A 301 8.04 -6.79 -6.06
C SER A 301 7.78 -6.05 -7.36
N MET A 302 8.69 -6.14 -8.33
CA MET A 302 8.52 -5.56 -9.66
C MET A 302 7.28 -6.13 -10.36
N ILE A 303 7.13 -7.45 -10.40
CA ILE A 303 6.00 -8.12 -11.05
C ILE A 303 4.69 -7.80 -10.31
N SER A 304 4.69 -7.86 -8.96
CA SER A 304 3.52 -7.52 -8.14
C SER A 304 3.02 -6.12 -8.42
N PHE A 305 3.94 -5.16 -8.53
CA PHE A 305 3.58 -3.78 -8.76
C PHE A 305 3.05 -3.51 -10.17
N ILE A 306 3.58 -4.21 -11.18
CA ILE A 306 3.06 -4.18 -12.55
C ILE A 306 1.62 -4.72 -12.56
N ASN A 307 1.38 -5.89 -11.98
CA ASN A 307 0.05 -6.48 -11.90
C ASN A 307 -0.95 -5.56 -11.18
N LEU A 308 -0.54 -5.01 -10.04
CA LEU A 308 -1.37 -4.09 -9.26
C LEU A 308 -1.71 -2.82 -10.05
N SER A 309 -0.77 -2.29 -10.82
CA SER A 309 -0.99 -1.12 -11.69
C SER A 309 -2.02 -1.40 -12.77
N ILE A 310 -1.96 -2.56 -13.44
CA ILE A 310 -2.93 -2.95 -14.45
C ILE A 310 -4.34 -3.03 -13.86
N TYR A 311 -4.50 -3.73 -12.74
CA TYR A 311 -5.80 -3.84 -12.07
C TYR A 311 -6.35 -2.50 -11.61
N ASN A 312 -5.48 -1.62 -11.08
CA ASN A 312 -5.88 -0.29 -10.63
C ASN A 312 -6.37 0.58 -11.79
N THR A 313 -5.70 0.53 -12.94
CA THR A 313 -6.10 1.27 -14.14
C THR A 313 -7.48 0.80 -14.61
N LYS A 314 -7.70 -0.51 -14.73
CA LYS A 314 -9.01 -1.07 -15.10
C LYS A 314 -10.12 -0.63 -14.16
N LEU A 315 -9.85 -0.63 -12.86
CA LEU A 315 -10.84 -0.19 -11.88
C LEU A 315 -11.11 1.33 -11.97
N GLN A 316 -10.08 2.14 -12.24
CA GLN A 316 -10.22 3.59 -12.42
C GLN A 316 -11.06 3.91 -13.66
N ASP A 317 -10.79 3.27 -14.79
CA ASP A 317 -11.54 3.45 -16.03
C ASP A 317 -13.03 3.11 -15.81
N TYR A 318 -13.30 2.03 -15.09
CA TYR A 318 -14.67 1.65 -14.73
C TYR A 318 -15.33 2.65 -13.76
N ALA A 319 -14.55 3.19 -12.81
CA ALA A 319 -15.04 4.15 -11.82
C ALA A 319 -15.42 5.49 -12.44
N GLU A 320 -14.66 5.98 -13.42
CA GLU A 320 -14.92 7.25 -14.10
C GLU A 320 -16.27 7.24 -14.82
N THR A 321 -16.71 6.07 -15.34
CA THR A 321 -17.95 5.95 -16.13
C THR A 321 -19.22 5.88 -15.27
N ARG A 322 -19.17 5.41 -14.01
CA ARG A 322 -20.40 5.08 -13.26
C ARG A 322 -20.49 5.56 -11.80
N PHE A 323 -19.43 5.56 -11.00
CA PHE A 323 -19.56 5.61 -9.53
C PHE A 323 -18.61 6.53 -8.77
N GLY A 324 -17.57 7.10 -9.37
CA GLY A 324 -16.67 8.08 -8.75
C GLY A 324 -16.00 7.61 -7.45
N SER A 325 -16.00 8.46 -6.43
CA SER A 325 -15.34 8.22 -5.14
C SER A 325 -15.84 7.02 -4.34
N LYS A 326 -17.06 6.53 -4.64
CA LYS A 326 -17.68 5.38 -3.94
C LYS A 326 -16.93 4.07 -4.18
N ILE A 327 -16.43 3.87 -5.40
CA ILE A 327 -15.65 2.67 -5.76
C ILE A 327 -14.33 2.65 -5.00
N TYR A 328 -13.73 3.82 -4.78
CA TYR A 328 -12.46 3.88 -4.09
C TYR A 328 -12.55 3.45 -2.63
N SER A 329 -13.59 3.89 -1.90
CA SER A 329 -13.77 3.46 -0.51
C SER A 329 -14.09 1.96 -0.40
N LEU A 330 -14.89 1.41 -1.32
CA LEU A 330 -15.15 -0.03 -1.38
C LEU A 330 -13.87 -0.83 -1.67
N ARG A 331 -13.10 -0.39 -2.67
CA ARG A 331 -11.81 -0.98 -2.99
C ARG A 331 -10.88 -1.00 -1.77
N GLN A 332 -10.77 0.13 -1.07
CA GLN A 332 -9.91 0.23 0.10
C GLN A 332 -10.34 -0.73 1.21
N LEU A 333 -11.64 -0.80 1.49
CA LEU A 333 -12.17 -1.70 2.51
C LEU A 333 -11.96 -3.18 2.12
N SER A 334 -12.29 -3.55 0.88
CA SER A 334 -12.09 -4.93 0.40
C SER A 334 -10.61 -5.30 0.42
N LYS A 335 -9.73 -4.41 -0.04
CA LYS A 335 -8.28 -4.59 0.01
C LYS A 335 -7.83 -4.85 1.45
N SER A 336 -8.25 -4.02 2.40
CA SER A 336 -7.84 -4.13 3.79
C SER A 336 -8.39 -5.40 4.45
N LEU A 337 -9.64 -5.79 4.18
CA LEU A 337 -10.20 -7.05 4.69
C LEU A 337 -9.42 -8.26 4.16
N PHE A 338 -9.22 -8.34 2.85
CA PHE A 338 -8.50 -9.47 2.26
C PHE A 338 -7.03 -9.51 2.69
N ASN A 339 -6.39 -8.35 2.83
CA ASN A 339 -5.00 -8.29 3.28
C ASN A 339 -4.88 -8.74 4.75
N PHE A 340 -5.77 -8.26 5.61
CA PHE A 340 -5.82 -8.67 7.01
C PHE A 340 -6.02 -10.17 7.17
N PHE A 341 -7.08 -10.73 6.55
CA PHE A 341 -7.36 -12.16 6.64
C PHE A 341 -6.34 -13.00 5.89
N GLY A 342 -5.88 -12.54 4.72
CA GLY A 342 -4.87 -13.24 3.92
C GLY A 342 -3.55 -13.39 4.66
N ILE A 343 -3.02 -12.31 5.23
CA ILE A 343 -1.78 -12.35 6.02
C ILE A 343 -1.95 -13.22 7.26
N SER A 344 -3.07 -13.07 7.97
CA SER A 344 -3.35 -13.87 9.16
C SER A 344 -3.44 -15.36 8.82
N ALA A 345 -4.12 -15.73 7.75
CA ALA A 345 -4.23 -17.10 7.27
C ALA A 345 -2.87 -17.68 6.84
N LEU A 346 -2.10 -16.94 6.03
CA LEU A 346 -0.76 -17.35 5.59
C LEU A 346 0.16 -17.62 6.80
N THR A 347 0.12 -16.72 7.78
CA THR A 347 0.92 -16.88 9.00
C THR A 347 0.46 -18.08 9.83
N TYR A 348 -0.86 -18.24 10.03
CA TYR A 348 -1.45 -19.36 10.73
C TYR A 348 -1.07 -20.71 10.09
N PHE A 349 -1.25 -20.84 8.77
CA PHE A 349 -0.90 -22.08 8.06
C PHE A 349 0.60 -22.39 8.13
N THR A 350 1.45 -21.37 8.06
CA THR A 350 2.90 -21.56 8.25
C THR A 350 3.23 -22.15 9.61
N ILE A 351 2.59 -21.66 10.67
CA ILE A 351 2.85 -22.12 12.05
C ILE A 351 2.26 -23.52 12.27
N GLN A 352 1.00 -23.73 11.90
CA GLN A 352 0.27 -24.98 12.19
C GLN A 352 0.72 -26.14 11.30
N LEU A 353 0.88 -25.91 10.00
CA LEU A 353 1.25 -26.97 9.06
C LEU A 353 2.77 -27.17 8.99
N LYS A 354 3.57 -26.31 9.64
CA LYS A 354 5.04 -26.31 9.58
C LYS A 354 5.59 -26.30 8.13
N ILE A 355 4.81 -25.72 7.20
CA ILE A 355 5.22 -25.54 5.82
C ILE A 355 5.96 -24.21 5.73
N ASP A 356 7.03 -24.18 4.96
CA ASP A 356 7.78 -22.94 4.73
C ASP A 356 6.92 -21.86 4.09
N TYR A 357 7.03 -20.63 4.61
CA TYR A 357 6.20 -19.48 4.21
C TYR A 357 6.27 -19.22 2.70
N GLN A 358 7.45 -19.34 2.08
CA GLN A 358 7.63 -19.18 0.64
C GLN A 358 6.87 -20.23 -0.18
N ASN A 359 6.75 -21.46 0.30
CA ASN A 359 5.98 -22.52 -0.36
C ASN A 359 4.48 -22.25 -0.32
N ILE A 360 3.98 -21.74 0.82
CA ILE A 360 2.57 -21.31 0.94
C ILE A 360 2.29 -20.14 -0.02
N LEU A 361 3.22 -19.19 -0.13
CA LEU A 361 3.09 -18.06 -1.07
C LEU A 361 3.09 -18.54 -2.53
N ALA A 362 3.92 -19.50 -2.88
CA ALA A 362 3.91 -20.09 -4.21
C ALA A 362 2.55 -20.71 -4.52
N ILE A 363 2.00 -21.53 -3.61
CA ILE A 363 0.64 -22.11 -3.74
C ILE A 363 -0.41 -21.01 -3.89
N PHE A 364 -0.35 -19.97 -3.05
CA PHE A 364 -1.29 -18.86 -3.10
C PHE A 364 -1.26 -18.13 -4.46
N CYS A 365 -0.08 -17.90 -5.05
CA CYS A 365 0.05 -17.35 -6.39
C CYS A 365 -0.61 -18.24 -7.45
N PHE A 366 -0.41 -19.56 -7.41
CA PHE A 366 -1.04 -20.48 -8.38
C PHE A 366 -2.57 -20.54 -8.21
N LEU A 367 -3.09 -20.52 -6.99
CA LEU A 367 -4.54 -20.42 -6.76
C LEU A 367 -5.11 -19.11 -7.32
N THR A 368 -4.37 -18.01 -7.20
CA THR A 368 -4.76 -16.71 -7.78
C THR A 368 -4.76 -16.76 -9.32
N VAL A 369 -3.83 -17.52 -9.94
CA VAL A 369 -3.85 -17.77 -11.40
C VAL A 369 -5.13 -18.47 -11.80
N ILE A 370 -5.52 -19.54 -11.11
CA ILE A 370 -6.76 -20.28 -11.40
C ILE A 370 -7.97 -19.35 -11.31
N ALA A 371 -8.05 -18.55 -10.25
CA ALA A 371 -9.12 -17.57 -10.08
C ALA A 371 -9.17 -16.56 -11.24
N ASN A 372 -8.03 -16.04 -11.69
CA ASN A 372 -7.95 -15.11 -12.83
C ASN A 372 -8.43 -15.78 -14.14
N ILE A 373 -7.99 -17.01 -14.42
CA ILE A 373 -8.40 -17.75 -15.64
C ILE A 373 -9.91 -17.97 -15.64
N LEU A 374 -10.51 -18.37 -14.53
CA LEU A 374 -11.94 -18.56 -14.41
C LEU A 374 -12.71 -17.26 -14.64
N LEU A 375 -12.21 -16.14 -14.13
CA LEU A 375 -12.80 -14.82 -14.31
C LEU A 375 -12.72 -14.35 -15.78
N ILE A 376 -11.61 -14.60 -16.45
CA ILE A 376 -11.41 -14.25 -17.87
C ILE A 376 -12.31 -15.13 -18.77
N LYS A 377 -12.39 -16.43 -18.49
CA LYS A 377 -13.19 -17.37 -19.29
C LYS A 377 -14.70 -17.07 -19.22
N ASN A 378 -15.19 -16.51 -18.15
CA ASN A 378 -16.59 -16.16 -17.97
C ASN A 378 -17.00 -14.84 -18.66
N ASN A 379 -16.26 -14.37 -19.65
CA ASN A 379 -16.55 -13.17 -20.47
C ASN A 379 -16.79 -11.87 -19.69
N ILE A 380 -16.22 -11.77 -18.49
CA ILE A 380 -16.36 -10.58 -17.66
C ILE A 380 -15.81 -9.34 -18.40
N THR A 381 -14.76 -9.50 -19.19
CA THR A 381 -14.16 -8.43 -19.99
C THR A 381 -15.01 -7.96 -21.16
N THR A 382 -15.81 -8.83 -21.79
CA THR A 382 -16.68 -8.49 -22.93
C THR A 382 -17.88 -7.64 -22.48
N TYR A 383 -18.43 -7.91 -21.31
CA TYR A 383 -19.58 -7.17 -20.80
C TYR A 383 -19.27 -5.69 -20.43
N ILE A 384 -18.04 -5.40 -20.07
CA ILE A 384 -17.60 -4.02 -19.78
C ILE A 384 -17.55 -3.20 -21.07
N VAL A 385 -17.19 -3.79 -22.18
CA VAL A 385 -17.13 -3.13 -23.49
C VAL A 385 -18.52 -2.96 -24.12
N GLU A 386 -19.42 -3.94 -23.97
CA GLU A 386 -20.78 -3.88 -24.53
C GLU A 386 -21.73 -2.98 -23.75
N SER A 387 -21.51 -2.80 -22.44
CA SER A 387 -22.30 -1.87 -21.63
C SER A 387 -21.94 -0.40 -21.84
N ASN A 388 -20.92 -0.12 -22.63
CA ASN A 388 -20.46 1.23 -23.03
C ASN A 388 -20.93 1.63 -24.45
N LYS A 389 -21.64 0.76 -25.15
CA LYS A 389 -22.41 1.08 -26.34
C LYS A 389 -23.88 1.34 -25.99
#